data_5c438c9cc0931c5c28fae7f547727b95
#
_entry.id   5c438c9cc0931c5c28fae7f547727b95
#
_cell.length_a   1.000
_cell.length_b   1.000
_cell.length_c   1.000
_cell.angle_alpha   90.00
_cell.angle_beta   90.00
_cell.angle_gamma   90.00
#
_symmetry.space_group_name_H-M   'P 1'
#
loop_
_entity.id
_entity.type
_entity.pdbx_description
1 polymer ?
#
loop_
_entity_poly.entity_id
_entity_poly.type
_entity_poly.pdbx_seq_one_letter_code
_entity_poly.pdbx_strand_id
1 'polypeptide(L)'
;MAQKKVNAVIHSQEKLAEGIYSMWLDAPEMAKAAVPGQFIAVYTNDQSKLLPRPISICEADKENGRLRIVYRIAGAGTKEFSAYKEGDTLDIMGPLGNGFPLKKKKAFLIGGGIGIPPMLALAEALHAEGVEVSVVLGYRDSDLFLKEEFTRYASVYVSTEDG
;
A
#
# COMPACT_ATOMS: atom_id res chain seq x y z
N MET A 1 -1.62 1.18 22.77
CA MET A 1 -0.23 1.71 22.83
C MET A 1 -0.17 3.04 22.10
N ALA A 2 0.58 3.97 22.62
CA ALA A 2 0.81 5.22 21.90
C ALA A 2 1.57 4.93 20.61
N GLN A 3 1.02 5.37 19.49
CA GLN A 3 1.64 5.22 18.18
C GLN A 3 2.86 6.13 18.12
N LYS A 4 4.03 5.55 17.91
CA LYS A 4 5.28 6.30 17.85
C LYS A 4 5.64 6.64 16.41
N LYS A 5 6.18 7.83 16.26
CA LYS A 5 6.88 8.22 15.04
C LYS A 5 8.21 7.47 14.98
N VAL A 6 8.47 6.82 13.85
CA VAL A 6 9.65 5.98 13.63
C VAL A 6 10.38 6.48 12.39
N ASN A 7 11.70 6.55 12.47
CA ASN A 7 12.53 6.81 11.30
C ASN A 7 12.79 5.47 10.58
N ALA A 8 12.20 5.31 9.42
CA ALA A 8 12.28 4.07 8.62
C ALA A 8 13.28 4.22 7.47
N VAL A 9 14.01 3.16 7.20
CA VAL A 9 14.90 3.08 6.03
C VAL A 9 14.09 2.59 4.83
N ILE A 10 14.29 3.22 3.69
CA ILE A 10 13.73 2.76 2.42
C ILE A 10 14.55 1.56 1.97
N HIS A 11 13.90 0.39 1.97
CA HIS A 11 14.51 -0.85 1.51
C HIS A 11 14.59 -0.90 -0.03
N SER A 12 13.54 -0.44 -0.70
CA SER A 12 13.51 -0.30 -2.16
C SER A 12 12.42 0.66 -2.58
N GLN A 13 12.55 1.22 -3.76
CA GLN A 13 11.51 1.99 -4.43
C GLN A 13 11.55 1.75 -5.93
N GLU A 14 10.39 1.58 -6.54
CA GLU A 14 10.25 1.42 -7.99
C GLU A 14 9.04 2.18 -8.53
N LYS A 15 9.12 2.62 -9.76
CA LYS A 15 8.00 3.18 -10.49
C LYS A 15 7.18 2.04 -11.11
N LEU A 16 5.89 1.95 -10.76
CA LEU A 16 4.98 0.92 -11.28
C LEU A 16 4.25 1.37 -12.55
N ALA A 17 3.90 2.64 -12.61
CA ALA A 17 3.20 3.29 -13.72
C ALA A 17 3.50 4.79 -13.68
N GLU A 18 2.98 5.55 -14.63
CA GLU A 18 3.21 7.00 -14.63
C GLU A 18 2.62 7.65 -13.37
N GLY A 19 3.51 8.29 -12.59
CA GLY A 19 3.16 8.92 -11.32
C GLY A 19 2.81 7.97 -10.17
N ILE A 20 3.00 6.65 -10.33
CA ILE A 20 2.71 5.64 -9.29
C ILE A 20 3.98 4.90 -8.91
N TYR A 21 4.26 4.88 -7.62
CA TYR A 21 5.48 4.32 -7.03
C TYR A 21 5.15 3.29 -5.95
N SER A 22 5.97 2.25 -5.88
CA SER A 22 5.98 1.26 -4.81
C SER A 22 7.22 1.46 -3.96
N MET A 23 7.04 1.56 -2.65
CA MET A 23 8.12 1.75 -1.69
C MET A 23 8.02 0.70 -0.58
N TRP A 24 9.11 -0.03 -0.36
CA TRP A 24 9.26 -0.91 0.79
C TRP A 24 10.06 -0.20 1.89
N LEU A 25 9.54 -0.26 3.11
CA LEU A 25 10.10 0.39 4.29
C LEU A 25 10.49 -0.65 5.34
N ASP A 26 11.68 -0.55 5.88
CA ASP A 26 12.08 -1.36 7.03
C ASP A 26 11.41 -0.79 8.30
N ALA A 27 10.39 -1.48 8.78
CA ALA A 27 9.58 -1.08 9.93
C ALA A 27 9.01 -2.32 10.65
N PRO A 28 9.85 -3.11 11.33
CA PRO A 28 9.49 -4.44 11.82
C PRO A 28 8.31 -4.44 12.79
N GLU A 29 8.25 -3.51 13.73
CA GLU A 29 7.15 -3.44 14.69
C GLU A 29 5.82 -3.09 14.02
N MET A 30 5.85 -2.18 13.04
CA MET A 30 4.66 -1.82 12.28
C MET A 30 4.21 -2.95 11.36
N ALA A 31 5.15 -3.61 10.67
CA ALA A 31 4.84 -4.75 9.80
C ALA A 31 4.18 -5.89 10.58
N LYS A 32 4.68 -6.18 11.76
CA LYS A 32 4.12 -7.20 12.66
C LYS A 32 2.69 -6.87 13.11
N ALA A 33 2.43 -5.61 13.40
CA ALA A 33 1.14 -5.13 13.93
C ALA A 33 0.10 -4.82 12.82
N ALA A 34 0.53 -4.58 11.59
CA ALA A 34 -0.35 -4.16 10.51
C ALA A 34 -1.39 -5.21 10.13
N VAL A 35 -2.59 -4.73 9.86
CA VAL A 35 -3.70 -5.52 9.30
C VAL A 35 -4.26 -4.84 8.04
N PRO A 36 -4.87 -5.60 7.11
CA PRO A 36 -5.42 -5.03 5.88
C PRO A 36 -6.45 -3.93 6.15
N GLY A 37 -6.37 -2.82 5.44
CA GLY A 37 -7.25 -1.66 5.60
C GLY A 37 -6.64 -0.52 6.40
N GLN A 38 -5.53 -0.76 7.06
CA GLN A 38 -4.79 0.30 7.76
C GLN A 38 -3.89 1.12 6.83
N PHE A 39 -3.47 2.25 7.31
CA PHE A 39 -2.56 3.18 6.62
C PHE A 39 -1.43 3.63 7.54
N ILE A 40 -0.46 4.31 7.00
CA ILE A 40 0.59 5.02 7.74
C ILE A 40 0.58 6.51 7.38
N ALA A 41 0.98 7.34 8.33
CA ALA A 41 1.28 8.73 8.07
C ALA A 41 2.76 8.86 7.72
N VAL A 42 3.04 9.38 6.52
CA VAL A 42 4.40 9.54 5.99
C VAL A 42 4.78 11.02 5.99
N TYR A 43 5.88 11.33 6.65
CA TYR A 43 6.38 12.69 6.79
C TYR A 43 7.44 12.99 5.73
N THR A 44 7.41 14.19 5.20
CA THR A 44 8.49 14.69 4.33
C THR A 44 9.71 15.05 5.16
N ASN A 45 10.89 15.02 4.56
CA ASN A 45 12.11 15.52 5.18
C ASN A 45 12.21 17.06 5.11
N ASP A 46 11.42 17.67 4.24
CA ASP A 46 11.29 19.12 4.13
C ASP A 46 10.47 19.66 5.30
N GLN A 47 11.14 20.35 6.23
CA GLN A 47 10.53 20.91 7.43
C GLN A 47 9.46 21.99 7.16
N SER A 48 9.43 22.55 5.96
CA SER A 48 8.36 23.47 5.55
C SER A 48 7.01 22.79 5.29
N LYS A 49 7.02 21.47 5.12
CA LYS A 49 5.81 20.66 4.87
C LYS A 49 5.38 19.94 6.14
N LEU A 50 4.59 20.63 6.94
CA LEU A 50 4.23 20.20 8.31
C LEU A 50 3.30 18.99 8.37
N LEU A 51 2.44 18.80 7.37
CA LEU A 51 1.43 17.74 7.41
C LEU A 51 1.95 16.44 6.79
N PRO A 52 1.79 15.30 7.49
CA PRO A 52 2.09 14.00 6.91
C PRO A 52 1.09 13.62 5.82
N ARG A 53 1.49 12.67 4.98
CA ARG A 53 0.64 12.09 3.94
C ARG A 53 0.11 10.74 4.41
N PRO A 54 -1.23 10.56 4.54
CA PRO A 54 -1.80 9.27 4.83
C PRO A 54 -1.72 8.39 3.58
N ILE A 55 -1.07 7.24 3.71
CA ILE A 55 -0.92 6.28 2.61
C ILE A 55 -1.29 4.90 3.10
N SER A 56 -2.20 4.24 2.40
CA SER A 56 -2.64 2.89 2.73
C SER A 56 -1.49 1.89 2.64
N ILE A 57 -1.50 0.93 3.55
CA ILE A 57 -0.57 -0.20 3.51
C ILE A 57 -1.00 -1.14 2.39
N CYS A 58 -0.10 -1.40 1.45
CA CYS A 58 -0.30 -2.32 0.34
C CYS A 58 0.01 -3.76 0.76
N GLU A 59 1.10 -3.96 1.50
CA GLU A 59 1.53 -5.26 2.02
C GLU A 59 2.29 -5.09 3.33
N ALA A 60 2.28 -6.14 4.15
CA ALA A 60 3.08 -6.25 5.36
C ALA A 60 3.83 -7.58 5.36
N ASP A 61 5.12 -7.54 5.07
CA ASP A 61 6.01 -8.68 5.19
C ASP A 61 6.47 -8.79 6.65
N LYS A 62 5.74 -9.62 7.39
CA LYS A 62 5.97 -9.80 8.84
C LYS A 62 7.26 -10.56 9.14
N GLU A 63 7.69 -11.42 8.23
CA GLU A 63 8.90 -12.22 8.38
C GLU A 63 10.16 -11.36 8.26
N ASN A 64 10.20 -10.50 7.25
CA ASN A 64 11.32 -9.60 7.01
C ASN A 64 11.17 -8.22 7.68
N GLY A 65 10.04 -7.97 8.35
CA GLY A 65 9.80 -6.72 9.07
C GLY A 65 9.64 -5.50 8.17
N ARG A 66 8.94 -5.64 7.05
CA ARG A 66 8.80 -4.59 6.04
C ARG A 66 7.34 -4.24 5.75
N LEU A 67 7.10 -2.96 5.49
CA LEU A 67 5.83 -2.47 4.96
C LEU A 67 6.00 -1.99 3.53
N ARG A 68 5.04 -2.33 2.68
CA ARG A 68 4.93 -1.80 1.33
C ARG A 68 3.82 -0.76 1.27
N ILE A 69 4.15 0.40 0.75
CA ILE A 69 3.20 1.42 0.37
C ILE A 69 3.26 1.64 -1.15
N VAL A 70 2.11 1.89 -1.75
CA VAL A 70 2.01 2.30 -3.15
C VAL A 70 1.25 3.61 -3.18
N TYR A 71 1.83 4.61 -3.79
CA TYR A 71 1.29 5.97 -3.78
C TYR A 71 1.35 6.62 -5.16
N ARG A 72 0.47 7.59 -5.37
CA ARG A 72 0.45 8.44 -6.55
C ARG A 72 1.07 9.80 -6.20
N ILE A 73 1.85 10.35 -7.11
CA ILE A 73 2.26 11.75 -7.03
C ILE A 73 1.01 12.62 -7.20
N ALA A 74 0.62 13.31 -6.12
CA ALA A 74 -0.54 14.19 -6.10
C ALA A 74 -0.21 15.61 -5.64
N GLY A 75 1.00 15.83 -5.14
CA GLY A 75 1.44 17.13 -4.63
C GLY A 75 2.91 17.13 -4.27
N ALA A 76 3.38 18.21 -3.67
CA ALA A 76 4.80 18.41 -3.35
C ALA A 76 5.38 17.33 -2.41
N GLY A 77 4.58 16.83 -1.46
CA GLY A 77 5.05 15.78 -0.54
C GLY A 77 5.27 14.44 -1.24
N THR A 78 4.29 13.96 -1.99
CA THR A 78 4.42 12.70 -2.73
C THR A 78 5.45 12.80 -3.86
N LYS A 79 5.64 14.00 -4.44
CA LYS A 79 6.71 14.25 -5.39
C LYS A 79 8.09 14.13 -4.71
N GLU A 80 8.24 14.63 -3.49
CA GLU A 80 9.47 14.46 -2.72
C GLU A 80 9.75 12.98 -2.46
N PHE A 81 8.75 12.20 -2.07
CA PHE A 81 8.92 10.75 -1.84
C PHE A 81 9.43 10.03 -3.09
N SER A 82 8.98 10.42 -4.27
CA SER A 82 9.40 9.79 -5.53
C SER A 82 10.87 10.01 -5.88
N ALA A 83 11.52 10.99 -5.25
CA ALA A 83 12.95 11.26 -5.41
C ALA A 83 13.85 10.46 -4.46
N TYR A 84 13.27 9.82 -3.44
CA TYR A 84 14.03 9.01 -2.48
C TYR A 84 14.49 7.68 -3.10
N LYS A 85 15.58 7.16 -2.54
CA LYS A 85 16.24 5.95 -3.03
C LYS A 85 16.43 4.95 -1.88
N GLU A 86 16.78 3.73 -2.23
CA GLU A 86 17.23 2.72 -1.28
C GLU A 86 18.31 3.31 -0.35
N GLY A 87 18.14 3.08 0.94
CA GLY A 87 19.02 3.59 2.00
C GLY A 87 18.64 4.97 2.54
N ASP A 88 17.84 5.76 1.82
CA ASP A 88 17.30 7.00 2.38
C ASP A 88 16.33 6.69 3.53
N THR A 89 16.11 7.66 4.41
CA THR A 89 15.21 7.51 5.54
C THR A 89 14.08 8.51 5.50
N LEU A 90 12.97 8.13 6.08
CA LEU A 90 11.85 9.04 6.32
C LEU A 90 11.10 8.66 7.60
N ASP A 91 10.44 9.62 8.16
CA ASP A 91 9.64 9.41 9.35
C ASP A 91 8.24 8.92 8.98
N ILE A 92 7.81 7.88 9.67
CA ILE A 92 6.47 7.32 9.53
C ILE A 92 5.81 7.14 10.89
N MET A 93 4.49 7.15 10.92
CA MET A 93 3.69 6.83 12.10
C MET A 93 2.59 5.84 11.70
N GLY A 94 2.43 4.79 12.47
CA GLY A 94 1.41 3.78 12.24
C GLY A 94 1.66 2.46 12.96
N PRO A 95 0.90 1.42 12.58
CA PRO A 95 -0.23 1.46 11.66
C PRO A 95 -1.41 2.25 12.25
N LEU A 96 -2.18 2.91 11.38
CA LEU A 96 -3.30 3.77 11.74
C LEU A 96 -4.61 3.23 11.16
N GLY A 97 -5.72 3.60 11.79
CA GLY A 97 -7.06 3.20 11.35
C GLY A 97 -7.45 1.78 11.75
N ASN A 98 -8.65 1.39 11.34
CA ASN A 98 -9.21 0.07 11.60
C ASN A 98 -8.98 -0.84 10.40
N GLY A 99 -8.80 -2.14 10.65
CA GLY A 99 -8.71 -3.14 9.59
C GLY A 99 -10.06 -3.42 8.94
N PHE A 100 -10.03 -4.01 7.75
CA PHE A 100 -11.22 -4.55 7.12
C PHE A 100 -11.73 -5.77 7.91
N PRO A 101 -13.07 -5.96 8.04
CA PRO A 101 -13.61 -7.19 8.59
C PRO A 101 -13.34 -8.35 7.62
N LEU A 102 -12.69 -9.41 8.11
CA LEU A 102 -12.46 -10.62 7.33
C LEU A 102 -13.67 -11.55 7.44
N LYS A 103 -14.54 -11.56 6.44
CA LYS A 103 -15.74 -12.44 6.38
C LYS A 103 -15.58 -13.58 5.38
N LYS A 104 -16.33 -14.70 5.59
CA LYS A 104 -15.79 -16.04 5.58
C LYS A 104 -16.19 -16.99 4.44
N LYS A 105 -16.82 -16.62 3.35
CA LYS A 105 -17.11 -17.61 2.29
C LYS A 105 -16.70 -17.16 0.90
N LYS A 106 -17.17 -16.00 0.51
CA LYS A 106 -16.83 -15.34 -0.76
C LYS A 106 -16.63 -13.87 -0.50
N ALA A 107 -15.65 -13.28 -1.16
CA ALA A 107 -15.38 -11.87 -1.08
C ALA A 107 -15.26 -11.28 -2.49
N PHE A 108 -15.93 -10.15 -2.70
CA PHE A 108 -15.79 -9.35 -3.90
C PHE A 108 -15.11 -8.04 -3.50
N LEU A 109 -13.94 -7.81 -4.04
CA LEU A 109 -13.17 -6.60 -3.81
C LEU A 109 -13.26 -5.71 -5.03
N ILE A 110 -13.42 -4.42 -4.82
CA ILE A 110 -13.44 -3.44 -5.90
C ILE A 110 -12.43 -2.34 -5.55
N GLY A 111 -11.45 -2.16 -6.40
CA GLY A 111 -10.43 -1.12 -6.26
C GLY A 111 -10.29 -0.34 -7.55
N GLY A 112 -10.23 0.98 -7.46
CA GLY A 112 -10.01 1.87 -8.60
C GLY A 112 -8.84 2.81 -8.37
N GLY A 113 -7.95 2.94 -9.35
CA GLY A 113 -6.80 3.84 -9.28
C GLY A 113 -5.94 3.58 -8.04
N ILE A 114 -5.67 4.61 -7.25
CA ILE A 114 -4.86 4.47 -6.03
C ILE A 114 -5.61 3.79 -4.86
N GLY A 115 -6.86 3.40 -5.06
CA GLY A 115 -7.58 2.51 -4.15
C GLY A 115 -7.28 1.02 -4.36
N ILE A 116 -6.54 0.67 -5.40
CA ILE A 116 -6.13 -0.72 -5.71
C ILE A 116 -5.12 -1.26 -4.67
N PRO A 117 -4.06 -0.55 -4.28
CA PRO A 117 -3.04 -1.08 -3.37
C PRO A 117 -3.57 -1.67 -2.06
N PRO A 118 -4.47 -1.02 -1.30
CA PRO A 118 -4.97 -1.60 -0.06
C PRO A 118 -5.78 -2.88 -0.26
N MET A 119 -6.32 -3.13 -1.44
CA MET A 119 -7.04 -4.36 -1.77
C MET A 119 -6.10 -5.57 -1.89
N LEU A 120 -4.82 -5.37 -2.17
CA LEU A 120 -3.85 -6.47 -2.28
C LEU A 120 -3.63 -7.15 -0.93
N ALA A 121 -3.38 -6.41 0.13
CA ALA A 121 -3.25 -6.96 1.48
C ALA A 121 -4.53 -7.68 1.93
N LEU A 122 -5.70 -7.14 1.58
CA LEU A 122 -6.98 -7.75 1.88
C LEU A 122 -7.18 -9.06 1.12
N ALA A 123 -6.87 -9.10 -0.18
CA ALA A 123 -6.95 -10.31 -0.98
C ALA A 123 -6.04 -11.42 -0.45
N GLU A 124 -4.80 -11.09 -0.10
CA GLU A 124 -3.85 -12.01 0.50
C GLU A 124 -4.37 -12.59 1.83
N ALA A 125 -4.84 -11.75 2.74
CA ALA A 125 -5.35 -12.17 4.04
C ALA A 125 -6.61 -13.05 3.92
N LEU A 126 -7.54 -12.70 3.04
CA LEU A 126 -8.74 -13.51 2.77
C LEU A 126 -8.38 -14.86 2.14
N HIS A 127 -7.46 -14.87 1.19
CA HIS A 127 -6.98 -16.11 0.58
C HIS A 127 -6.31 -17.04 1.60
N ALA A 128 -5.53 -16.49 2.52
CA ALA A 128 -4.90 -17.26 3.61
C ALA A 128 -5.93 -17.90 4.56
N GLU A 129 -7.11 -17.29 4.71
CA GLU A 129 -8.25 -17.83 5.49
C GLU A 129 -9.12 -18.80 4.68
N GLY A 130 -8.73 -19.15 3.46
CA GLY A 130 -9.48 -20.07 2.58
C GLY A 130 -10.74 -19.45 1.95
N VAL A 131 -10.83 -18.13 1.90
CA VAL A 131 -11.95 -17.42 1.28
C VAL A 131 -11.76 -17.37 -0.23
N GLU A 132 -12.82 -17.64 -0.98
CA GLU A 132 -12.84 -17.42 -2.43
C GLU A 132 -12.93 -15.91 -2.71
N VAL A 133 -11.88 -15.37 -3.35
CA VAL A 133 -11.76 -13.93 -3.61
C VAL A 133 -11.89 -13.65 -5.08
N SER A 134 -12.75 -12.69 -5.43
CA SER A 134 -12.82 -12.06 -6.74
C SER A 134 -12.53 -10.57 -6.59
N VAL A 135 -11.72 -10.01 -7.47
CA VAL A 135 -11.38 -8.58 -7.44
C VAL A 135 -11.65 -7.94 -8.79
N VAL A 136 -12.27 -6.77 -8.74
CA VAL A 136 -12.43 -5.88 -9.90
C VAL A 136 -11.46 -4.72 -9.73
N LEU A 137 -10.55 -4.57 -10.68
CA LEU A 137 -9.54 -3.52 -10.71
C LEU A 137 -9.88 -2.51 -11.81
N GLY A 138 -10.16 -1.27 -11.41
CA GLY A 138 -10.44 -0.17 -12.31
C GLY A 138 -9.20 0.69 -12.55
N TYR A 139 -8.83 0.86 -13.81
CA TYR A 139 -7.69 1.67 -14.23
C TYR A 139 -8.13 2.79 -15.16
N ARG A 140 -7.33 3.82 -15.23
CA ARG A 140 -7.55 4.91 -16.17
C ARG A 140 -7.22 4.51 -17.61
N ASP A 141 -6.16 3.70 -17.75
CA ASP A 141 -5.60 3.28 -19.05
C ASP A 141 -5.03 1.84 -18.94
N SER A 142 -4.19 1.47 -19.88
CA SER A 142 -3.58 0.14 -19.96
C SER A 142 -2.44 -0.12 -18.97
N ASP A 143 -2.07 0.85 -18.14
CA ASP A 143 -1.05 0.66 -17.10
C ASP A 143 -1.62 -0.08 -15.89
N LEU A 144 -1.73 -1.40 -16.01
CA LEU A 144 -2.38 -2.30 -15.05
C LEU A 144 -1.46 -2.65 -13.87
N PHE A 145 -1.00 -1.66 -13.13
CA PHE A 145 -0.11 -1.88 -11.98
C PHE A 145 -0.74 -2.80 -10.95
N LEU A 146 0.07 -3.68 -10.34
CA LEU A 146 -0.28 -4.70 -9.35
C LEU A 146 -1.20 -5.83 -9.84
N LYS A 147 -1.74 -5.79 -11.05
CA LYS A 147 -2.68 -6.81 -11.55
C LYS A 147 -2.14 -8.24 -11.37
N GLU A 148 -0.91 -8.48 -11.79
CA GLU A 148 -0.29 -9.81 -11.73
C GLU A 148 -0.14 -10.32 -10.28
N GLU A 149 0.10 -9.43 -9.33
CA GLU A 149 0.23 -9.78 -7.93
C GLU A 149 -1.11 -10.25 -7.34
N PHE A 150 -2.24 -9.66 -7.76
CA PHE A 150 -3.58 -10.11 -7.36
C PHE A 150 -3.92 -11.51 -7.85
N THR A 151 -3.38 -11.95 -8.98
CA THR A 151 -3.67 -13.28 -9.53
C THR A 151 -3.24 -14.42 -8.62
N ARG A 152 -2.35 -14.17 -7.68
CA ARG A 152 -1.93 -15.14 -6.67
C ARG A 152 -3.02 -15.45 -5.64
N TYR A 153 -3.95 -14.54 -5.43
CA TYR A 153 -4.92 -14.58 -4.33
C TYR A 153 -6.37 -14.57 -4.77
N ALA A 154 -6.65 -14.13 -5.99
CA ALA A 154 -8.00 -13.85 -6.44
C ALA A 154 -8.21 -14.11 -7.93
N SER A 155 -9.48 -14.28 -8.30
CA SER A 155 -9.92 -14.14 -9.69
C SER A 155 -9.97 -12.64 -10.02
N VAL A 156 -9.25 -12.21 -11.05
CA VAL A 156 -9.05 -10.79 -11.37
C VAL A 156 -9.84 -10.38 -12.59
N TYR A 157 -10.64 -9.33 -12.45
CA TYR A 157 -11.37 -8.67 -13.50
C TYR A 157 -10.89 -7.23 -13.64
N VAL A 158 -10.69 -6.77 -14.86
CA VAL A 158 -10.16 -5.45 -15.16
C VAL A 158 -11.19 -4.61 -15.91
N SER A 159 -11.26 -3.33 -15.54
CA SER A 159 -12.00 -2.31 -16.27
C SER A 159 -11.08 -1.10 -16.48
N THR A 160 -11.14 -0.52 -17.68
CA THR A 160 -10.39 0.70 -18.03
C THR A 160 -11.33 1.78 -18.54
N GLU A 161 -10.96 3.06 -18.38
CA GLU A 161 -11.77 4.18 -18.87
C GLU A 161 -11.70 4.34 -20.40
N ASP A 162 -10.63 3.84 -21.01
CA ASP A 162 -10.39 3.91 -22.44
C ASP A 162 -10.89 2.67 -23.23
N GLY A 163 -11.57 1.74 -22.53
CA GLY A 163 -12.12 0.50 -23.11
C GLY A 163 -11.12 -0.63 -23.08
#